data_ac5d159c0b10962ebe8ae270fb98e280
#
_entry.id   ac5d159c0b10962ebe8ae270fb98e280
#
_cell.length_a   1.000
_cell.length_b   1.000
_cell.length_c   1.000
_cell.angle_alpha   90.00
_cell.angle_beta   90.00
_cell.angle_gamma   90.00
#
_symmetry.space_group_name_H-M   'P 1'
#
loop_
_entity.id
_entity.type
_entity.pdbx_description
1 polymer ?
#
loop_
_entity_poly.entity_id
_entity_poly.type
_entity_poly.pdbx_seq_one_letter_code
_entity_poly.pdbx_strand_id
1 'polypeptide(L)'
;KNRWLLRFNETECKVNTDSNFTNLKKSNYPFPNMEDLGFSSSPIQVPEFDLNKVVDYDKTRNIPSLDSTSKIGPHLRFGTVSIREIVLKVKDVNSTYLSELIWREFFMQILWHFPHVVNQNFRAKYNGIQWRNNEEEFKKWCNGETGYPFVDAGMRELNKTGFMHNRVRMITASFLCKHLLIDWRWGEAYFAKKLLDYELASNNGNWQWSAGTGCDAAPYFRVFNPSEQIKKFDKAHTYINKWIEDLN
;
A
#
# COMPACT_ATOMS: atom_id res chain seq x y z
N LYS A 1 17.93 -8.58 5.37
CA LYS A 1 18.41 -8.12 4.06
C LYS A 1 19.55 -9.02 3.55
N ASN A 2 20.68 -9.15 4.27
CA ASN A 2 21.83 -9.93 3.81
C ASN A 2 21.51 -11.40 3.54
N ARG A 3 20.76 -12.09 4.45
CA ARG A 3 20.32 -13.48 4.23
C ARG A 3 19.40 -13.63 3.01
N TRP A 4 18.56 -12.64 2.74
CA TRP A 4 17.68 -12.62 1.59
C TRP A 4 18.48 -12.50 0.30
N LEU A 5 19.45 -11.58 0.22
CA LEU A 5 20.33 -11.40 -0.92
C LEU A 5 21.14 -12.67 -1.27
N LEU A 6 21.60 -13.41 -0.26
CA LEU A 6 22.31 -14.67 -0.46
C LEU A 6 21.43 -15.78 -1.09
N ARG A 7 20.11 -15.69 -0.95
CA ARG A 7 19.15 -16.65 -1.50
C ARG A 7 18.49 -16.17 -2.79
N PHE A 8 18.75 -14.94 -3.17
CA PHE A 8 18.19 -14.37 -4.39
C PHE A 8 18.81 -15.05 -5.61
N ASN A 9 18.00 -15.74 -6.40
CA ASN A 9 18.41 -16.38 -7.62
C ASN A 9 18.26 -15.40 -8.80
N GLU A 10 19.37 -15.00 -9.40
CA GLU A 10 19.44 -14.08 -10.53
C GLU A 10 19.09 -14.75 -11.87
N THR A 11 18.77 -16.06 -11.88
CA THR A 11 18.46 -16.77 -13.11
C THR A 11 17.18 -16.23 -13.75
N GLU A 12 17.30 -15.64 -14.91
CA GLU A 12 16.14 -15.28 -15.73
C GLU A 12 15.44 -16.55 -16.21
N CYS A 13 14.14 -16.66 -15.96
CA CYS A 13 13.34 -17.67 -16.62
C CYS A 13 13.04 -17.19 -18.05
N LYS A 14 13.88 -17.57 -18.99
CA LYS A 14 13.58 -17.38 -20.41
C LYS A 14 12.59 -18.44 -20.87
N VAL A 15 11.38 -18.03 -21.18
CA VAL A 15 10.37 -18.91 -21.79
C VAL A 15 10.64 -18.92 -23.30
N ASN A 16 10.94 -20.09 -23.85
CA ASN A 16 10.98 -20.26 -25.29
C ASN A 16 9.53 -20.32 -25.83
N THR A 17 9.06 -19.19 -26.34
CA THR A 17 7.67 -19.06 -26.84
C THR A 17 7.42 -19.87 -28.09
N ASP A 18 8.43 -20.15 -28.91
CA ASP A 18 8.27 -20.81 -30.22
C ASP A 18 7.92 -22.31 -30.09
N SER A 19 8.34 -22.96 -29.01
CA SER A 19 8.07 -24.38 -28.78
C SER A 19 6.93 -24.67 -27.80
N ASN A 20 6.59 -23.72 -26.92
CA ASN A 20 5.67 -23.99 -25.81
C ASN A 20 4.19 -23.91 -26.19
N PHE A 21 3.83 -23.42 -27.38
CA PHE A 21 2.45 -23.28 -27.82
C PHE A 21 1.96 -24.44 -28.72
N THR A 22 2.82 -25.41 -29.05
CA THR A 22 2.47 -26.56 -29.91
C THR A 22 1.39 -27.43 -29.30
N ASN A 23 1.28 -27.46 -27.97
CA ASN A 23 0.30 -28.27 -27.24
C ASN A 23 -0.98 -27.52 -26.90
N LEU A 24 -1.13 -26.26 -27.31
CA LEU A 24 -2.37 -25.52 -27.11
C LEU A 24 -3.44 -25.99 -28.06
N LYS A 25 -4.61 -26.31 -27.51
CA LYS A 25 -5.79 -26.61 -28.31
C LYS A 25 -6.20 -25.37 -29.10
N LYS A 26 -6.20 -25.45 -30.42
CA LYS A 26 -6.76 -24.38 -31.26
C LYS A 26 -8.25 -24.28 -31.01
N SER A 27 -8.74 -23.10 -30.74
CA SER A 27 -10.15 -22.80 -30.52
C SER A 27 -10.57 -21.63 -31.39
N ASN A 28 -11.77 -21.75 -31.94
CA ASN A 28 -12.39 -20.65 -32.71
C ASN A 28 -13.27 -19.74 -31.84
N TYR A 29 -13.24 -19.92 -30.51
CA TYR A 29 -13.97 -19.01 -29.62
C TYR A 29 -13.34 -17.62 -29.68
N PRO A 30 -14.12 -16.57 -29.92
CA PRO A 30 -13.62 -15.21 -29.88
C PRO A 30 -13.12 -14.90 -28.45
N PHE A 31 -12.06 -14.10 -28.38
CA PHE A 31 -11.61 -13.60 -27.07
C PHE A 31 -12.69 -12.63 -26.56
N PRO A 32 -13.21 -12.79 -25.33
CA PRO A 32 -14.25 -11.93 -24.79
C PRO A 32 -13.72 -10.50 -24.64
N ASN A 33 -14.57 -9.51 -24.89
CA ASN A 33 -14.26 -8.12 -24.56
C ASN A 33 -14.47 -7.87 -23.05
N MET A 34 -14.12 -6.66 -22.57
CA MET A 34 -14.21 -6.34 -21.14
C MET A 34 -15.67 -6.29 -20.67
N GLU A 35 -16.57 -5.82 -21.51
CA GLU A 35 -18.01 -5.73 -21.26
C GLU A 35 -18.64 -7.13 -21.13
N ASP A 36 -18.23 -8.10 -21.96
CA ASP A 36 -18.68 -9.49 -21.88
C ASP A 36 -18.29 -10.15 -20.54
N LEU A 37 -17.19 -9.68 -19.94
CA LEU A 37 -16.71 -10.11 -18.63
C LEU A 37 -17.33 -9.33 -17.47
N GLY A 38 -18.24 -8.38 -17.76
CA GLY A 38 -18.92 -7.57 -16.75
C GLY A 38 -18.10 -6.39 -16.22
N PHE A 39 -17.02 -6.01 -16.89
CA PHE A 39 -16.24 -4.82 -16.54
C PHE A 39 -16.81 -3.58 -17.24
N SER A 40 -16.76 -2.46 -16.53
CA SER A 40 -17.05 -1.13 -17.07
C SER A 40 -15.81 -0.25 -17.02
N SER A 41 -15.76 0.77 -17.87
CA SER A 41 -14.68 1.75 -17.83
C SER A 41 -14.65 2.51 -16.51
N SER A 42 -13.46 2.85 -16.03
CA SER A 42 -13.25 3.66 -14.83
C SER A 42 -12.55 4.97 -15.20
N PRO A 43 -12.92 6.10 -14.58
CA PRO A 43 -12.18 7.36 -14.72
C PRO A 43 -10.81 7.32 -14.03
N ILE A 44 -10.61 6.39 -13.12
CA ILE A 44 -9.34 6.22 -12.42
C ILE A 44 -8.35 5.49 -13.33
N GLN A 45 -7.22 6.14 -13.60
CA GLN A 45 -6.16 5.60 -14.45
C GLN A 45 -5.05 5.01 -13.59
N VAL A 46 -4.54 3.83 -13.98
CA VAL A 46 -3.33 3.26 -13.37
C VAL A 46 -2.12 4.06 -13.86
N PRO A 47 -1.34 4.68 -12.96
CA PRO A 47 -0.18 5.46 -13.37
C PRO A 47 0.93 4.58 -13.95
N GLU A 48 1.63 5.07 -14.95
CA GLU A 48 2.89 4.47 -15.39
C GLU A 48 3.93 4.49 -14.27
N PHE A 49 4.78 3.47 -14.21
CA PHE A 49 5.85 3.43 -13.23
C PHE A 49 7.16 4.01 -13.78
N ASP A 50 7.93 4.67 -12.92
CA ASP A 50 9.21 5.28 -13.27
C ASP A 50 10.30 4.89 -12.26
N LEU A 51 11.26 4.08 -12.71
CA LEU A 51 12.39 3.63 -11.88
C LEU A 51 13.50 4.69 -11.74
N ASN A 52 13.50 5.77 -12.54
CA ASN A 52 14.47 6.86 -12.36
C ASN A 52 14.28 7.55 -11.00
N LYS A 53 13.05 7.56 -10.47
CA LYS A 53 12.71 8.08 -9.14
C LYS A 53 13.29 7.28 -7.98
N VAL A 54 13.88 6.11 -8.26
CA VAL A 54 14.49 5.26 -7.21
C VAL A 54 15.82 5.81 -6.73
N VAL A 55 16.53 6.56 -7.55
CA VAL A 55 17.90 7.08 -7.24
C VAL A 55 17.92 7.85 -5.92
N ASP A 56 17.00 8.77 -5.73
CA ASP A 56 16.89 9.61 -4.53
C ASP A 56 15.78 9.18 -3.56
N TYR A 57 15.32 7.94 -3.66
CA TYR A 57 14.19 7.44 -2.88
C TYR A 57 14.39 7.59 -1.36
N ASP A 58 15.57 7.32 -0.84
CA ASP A 58 15.91 7.45 0.58
C ASP A 58 15.72 8.89 1.10
N LYS A 59 15.95 9.90 0.26
CA LYS A 59 15.80 11.33 0.60
C LYS A 59 14.35 11.81 0.45
N THR A 60 13.65 11.32 -0.57
CA THR A 60 12.35 11.88 -0.99
C THR A 60 11.13 11.08 -0.49
N ARG A 61 11.31 9.81 -0.13
CA ARG A 61 10.24 8.87 0.24
C ARG A 61 9.27 9.33 1.34
N ASN A 62 9.62 10.34 2.09
CA ASN A 62 8.80 10.84 3.20
C ASN A 62 8.06 12.14 2.88
N ILE A 63 8.19 12.69 1.67
CA ILE A 63 7.63 13.98 1.28
C ILE A 63 6.44 13.75 0.32
N PRO A 64 5.20 13.73 0.81
CA PRO A 64 4.04 13.37 0.00
C PRO A 64 3.67 14.41 -1.07
N SER A 65 4.12 15.65 -0.91
CA SER A 65 3.93 16.70 -1.91
C SER A 65 4.76 16.51 -3.19
N LEU A 66 5.83 15.69 -3.11
CA LEU A 66 6.68 15.39 -4.28
C LEU A 66 6.14 14.18 -5.04
N ASP A 67 6.09 14.27 -6.36
CA ASP A 67 5.88 13.10 -7.22
C ASP A 67 7.20 12.33 -7.43
N SER A 68 7.74 11.81 -6.34
CA SER A 68 9.07 11.16 -6.26
C SER A 68 9.03 9.66 -6.00
N THR A 69 7.85 9.06 -5.98
CA THR A 69 7.70 7.61 -5.86
C THR A 69 7.55 6.94 -7.21
N SER A 70 8.06 5.72 -7.35
CA SER A 70 8.09 4.99 -8.63
C SER A 70 6.70 4.60 -9.16
N LYS A 71 5.64 4.65 -8.38
CA LYS A 71 4.27 4.20 -8.71
C LYS A 71 4.18 2.71 -9.14
N ILE A 72 5.17 1.90 -8.82
CA ILE A 72 5.25 0.50 -9.28
C ILE A 72 4.25 -0.44 -8.59
N GLY A 73 3.62 -0.03 -7.51
CA GLY A 73 2.73 -0.88 -6.69
C GLY A 73 1.69 -1.65 -7.50
N PRO A 74 0.84 -1.01 -8.32
CA PRO A 74 -0.14 -1.71 -9.16
C PRO A 74 0.49 -2.72 -10.10
N HIS A 75 1.62 -2.38 -10.72
CA HIS A 75 2.32 -3.25 -11.65
C HIS A 75 2.87 -4.52 -11.00
N LEU A 76 3.41 -4.40 -9.78
CA LEU A 76 3.83 -5.56 -8.97
C LEU A 76 2.64 -6.38 -8.47
N ARG A 77 1.51 -5.73 -8.20
CA ARG A 77 0.28 -6.41 -7.73
C ARG A 77 -0.31 -7.30 -8.82
N PHE A 78 -0.40 -6.80 -10.03
CA PHE A 78 -1.01 -7.50 -11.16
C PHE A 78 0.00 -8.29 -12.01
N GLY A 79 1.28 -8.26 -11.65
CA GLY A 79 2.33 -9.03 -12.33
C GLY A 79 2.63 -8.53 -13.76
N THR A 80 2.32 -7.28 -14.07
CA THR A 80 2.69 -6.68 -15.37
C THR A 80 4.20 -6.43 -15.48
N VAL A 81 4.92 -6.51 -14.36
CA VAL A 81 6.37 -6.49 -14.28
C VAL A 81 6.86 -7.59 -13.33
N SER A 82 8.01 -8.18 -13.62
CA SER A 82 8.64 -9.17 -12.76
C SER A 82 9.32 -8.52 -11.56
N ILE A 83 8.99 -8.97 -10.34
CA ILE A 83 9.70 -8.53 -9.13
C ILE A 83 11.20 -8.83 -9.20
N ARG A 84 11.61 -9.93 -9.85
CA ARG A 84 13.02 -10.30 -10.01
C ARG A 84 13.77 -9.31 -10.89
N GLU A 85 13.17 -8.90 -12.02
CA GLU A 85 13.73 -7.85 -12.87
C GLU A 85 13.87 -6.52 -12.15
N ILE A 86 12.85 -6.14 -11.37
CA ILE A 86 12.92 -4.89 -10.60
C ILE A 86 14.04 -4.95 -9.57
N VAL A 87 14.17 -6.07 -8.85
CA VAL A 87 15.27 -6.24 -7.89
C VAL A 87 16.63 -6.13 -8.56
N LEU A 88 16.83 -6.77 -9.72
CA LEU A 88 18.08 -6.68 -10.48
C LEU A 88 18.41 -5.24 -10.88
N LYS A 89 17.41 -4.46 -11.29
CA LYS A 89 17.59 -3.06 -11.69
C LYS A 89 17.90 -2.12 -10.52
N VAL A 90 17.42 -2.41 -9.31
CA VAL A 90 17.48 -1.45 -8.19
C VAL A 90 18.39 -1.87 -7.04
N LYS A 91 18.90 -3.11 -6.99
CA LYS A 91 19.66 -3.66 -5.85
C LYS A 91 20.91 -2.85 -5.52
N ASP A 92 21.57 -2.30 -6.54
CA ASP A 92 22.82 -1.53 -6.42
C ASP A 92 22.58 -0.01 -6.55
N VAL A 93 21.33 0.41 -6.81
CA VAL A 93 20.95 1.82 -6.97
C VAL A 93 20.54 2.45 -5.64
N ASN A 94 19.59 1.84 -4.93
CA ASN A 94 19.10 2.39 -3.67
C ASN A 94 18.75 1.30 -2.66
N SER A 95 19.55 1.21 -1.61
CA SER A 95 19.41 0.15 -0.60
C SER A 95 18.14 0.27 0.25
N THR A 96 17.59 1.47 0.38
CA THR A 96 16.32 1.71 1.07
C THR A 96 15.17 1.20 0.23
N TYR A 97 15.17 1.49 -1.07
CA TYR A 97 14.14 0.98 -1.97
C TYR A 97 14.15 -0.55 -2.05
N LEU A 98 15.32 -1.16 -2.16
CA LEU A 98 15.45 -2.62 -2.08
C LEU A 98 14.84 -3.18 -0.78
N SER A 99 15.01 -2.47 0.33
CA SER A 99 14.41 -2.90 1.60
C SER A 99 12.88 -2.90 1.58
N GLU A 100 12.25 -1.99 0.83
CA GLU A 100 10.78 -1.98 0.67
C GLU A 100 10.28 -3.20 -0.13
N LEU A 101 11.04 -3.64 -1.15
CA LEU A 101 10.71 -4.87 -1.89
C LEU A 101 10.86 -6.11 -1.00
N ILE A 102 11.85 -6.11 -0.09
CA ILE A 102 12.04 -7.17 0.90
C ILE A 102 10.91 -7.15 1.94
N TRP A 103 10.41 -5.98 2.36
CA TRP A 103 9.25 -5.87 3.24
C TRP A 103 7.99 -6.47 2.61
N ARG A 104 7.78 -6.24 1.30
CA ARG A 104 6.68 -6.88 0.56
C ARG A 104 6.75 -8.40 0.66
N GLU A 105 7.90 -9.00 0.39
CA GLU A 105 8.14 -10.44 0.53
C GLU A 105 7.92 -10.91 1.97
N PHE A 106 8.41 -10.16 2.94
CA PHE A 106 8.25 -10.47 4.37
C PHE A 106 6.77 -10.59 4.76
N PHE A 107 5.92 -9.64 4.35
CA PHE A 107 4.49 -9.71 4.67
C PHE A 107 3.80 -10.88 3.96
N MET A 108 4.22 -11.24 2.75
CA MET A 108 3.73 -12.44 2.08
C MET A 108 4.09 -13.72 2.85
N GLN A 109 5.31 -13.80 3.38
CA GLN A 109 5.73 -14.92 4.24
C GLN A 109 4.94 -14.95 5.55
N ILE A 110 4.65 -13.80 6.15
CA ILE A 110 3.79 -13.73 7.35
C ILE A 110 2.40 -14.29 7.05
N LEU A 111 1.78 -13.85 5.97
CA LEU A 111 0.45 -14.34 5.60
C LEU A 111 0.44 -15.83 5.28
N TRP A 112 1.48 -16.34 4.60
CA TRP A 112 1.63 -17.75 4.27
C TRP A 112 1.74 -18.63 5.51
N HIS A 113 2.58 -18.25 6.47
CA HIS A 113 2.83 -19.05 7.67
C HIS A 113 1.79 -18.84 8.79
N PHE A 114 1.09 -17.70 8.77
CA PHE A 114 0.13 -17.30 9.80
C PHE A 114 -1.19 -16.81 9.17
N PRO A 115 -1.92 -17.67 8.41
CA PRO A 115 -3.11 -17.24 7.65
C PRO A 115 -4.24 -16.69 8.53
N HIS A 116 -4.26 -17.00 9.82
CA HIS A 116 -5.23 -16.45 10.77
C HIS A 116 -5.17 -14.92 10.88
N VAL A 117 -4.04 -14.28 10.48
CA VAL A 117 -3.88 -12.82 10.57
C VAL A 117 -4.87 -12.05 9.69
N VAL A 118 -5.49 -12.70 8.72
CA VAL A 118 -6.54 -12.07 7.89
C VAL A 118 -7.69 -11.55 8.77
N ASN A 119 -8.10 -12.35 9.76
CA ASN A 119 -9.26 -12.05 10.60
C ASN A 119 -8.93 -11.82 12.08
N GLN A 120 -7.69 -12.10 12.50
CA GLN A 120 -7.25 -12.02 13.88
C GLN A 120 -5.97 -11.20 14.00
N ASN A 121 -5.69 -10.71 15.20
CA ASN A 121 -4.42 -10.06 15.46
C ASN A 121 -3.28 -11.10 15.43
N PHE A 122 -2.14 -10.74 14.85
CA PHE A 122 -0.96 -11.59 14.86
C PHE A 122 -0.57 -11.99 16.29
N ARG A 123 -0.65 -11.02 17.22
CA ARG A 123 -0.47 -11.29 18.65
C ARG A 123 -1.81 -11.49 19.32
N ALA A 124 -2.19 -12.74 19.56
CA ALA A 124 -3.49 -13.14 20.12
C ALA A 124 -3.89 -12.39 21.42
N LYS A 125 -2.91 -11.95 22.22
CA LYS A 125 -3.17 -11.16 23.44
C LYS A 125 -3.92 -9.85 23.19
N TYR A 126 -3.94 -9.36 21.96
CA TYR A 126 -4.64 -8.14 21.56
C TYR A 126 -6.04 -8.39 20.98
N ASN A 127 -6.49 -9.66 20.89
CA ASN A 127 -7.84 -9.97 20.40
C ASN A 127 -8.96 -9.43 21.33
N GLY A 128 -8.63 -9.17 22.59
CA GLY A 128 -9.56 -8.57 23.56
C GLY A 128 -9.64 -7.06 23.57
N ILE A 129 -9.00 -6.34 22.63
CA ILE A 129 -9.09 -4.88 22.58
C ILE A 129 -10.56 -4.47 22.34
N GLN A 130 -11.08 -3.62 23.23
CA GLN A 130 -12.39 -3.04 23.09
C GLN A 130 -12.30 -1.78 22.24
N TRP A 131 -12.64 -1.93 20.97
CA TRP A 131 -12.71 -0.81 20.04
C TRP A 131 -14.01 -0.01 20.24
N ARG A 132 -13.97 1.31 20.13
CA ARG A 132 -15.17 2.16 20.19
C ARG A 132 -16.09 1.92 19.00
N ASN A 133 -15.50 1.74 17.82
CA ASN A 133 -16.19 1.46 16.55
C ASN A 133 -17.36 2.41 16.25
N ASN A 134 -17.16 3.72 16.43
CA ASN A 134 -18.15 4.73 16.11
C ASN A 134 -18.30 4.85 14.60
N GLU A 135 -19.47 4.49 14.08
CA GLU A 135 -19.76 4.46 12.64
C GLU A 135 -19.77 5.85 12.00
N GLU A 136 -20.21 6.88 12.70
CA GLU A 136 -20.23 8.26 12.19
C GLU A 136 -18.81 8.80 12.06
N GLU A 137 -17.95 8.58 13.05
CA GLU A 137 -16.54 8.96 12.99
C GLU A 137 -15.81 8.18 11.89
N PHE A 138 -16.13 6.89 11.71
CA PHE A 138 -15.59 6.10 10.60
C PHE A 138 -16.02 6.66 9.24
N LYS A 139 -17.28 7.03 9.08
CA LYS A 139 -17.79 7.65 7.85
C LYS A 139 -17.08 8.97 7.55
N LYS A 140 -16.89 9.83 8.56
CA LYS A 140 -16.12 11.07 8.42
C LYS A 140 -14.68 10.79 8.00
N TRP A 141 -14.03 9.78 8.60
CA TRP A 141 -12.70 9.36 8.21
C TRP A 141 -12.66 8.87 6.75
N CYS A 142 -13.60 8.03 6.34
CA CYS A 142 -13.71 7.56 4.95
C CYS A 142 -13.85 8.71 3.94
N ASN A 143 -14.61 9.75 4.29
CA ASN A 143 -14.86 10.90 3.42
C ASN A 143 -13.72 11.94 3.43
N GLY A 144 -12.78 11.88 4.39
CA GLY A 144 -11.79 12.94 4.61
C GLY A 144 -12.42 14.20 5.19
N GLU A 145 -13.20 14.03 6.25
CA GLU A 145 -13.99 15.04 6.98
C GLU A 145 -13.75 14.97 8.49
N THR A 146 -12.57 14.53 8.90
CA THR A 146 -12.23 14.36 10.34
C THR A 146 -11.94 15.66 11.05
N GLY A 147 -11.65 16.73 10.30
CA GLY A 147 -11.15 18.00 10.80
C GLY A 147 -9.62 18.01 11.04
N TYR A 148 -8.92 16.93 10.68
CA TYR A 148 -7.46 16.84 10.73
C TYR A 148 -6.89 16.91 9.30
N PRO A 149 -6.37 18.06 8.85
CA PRO A 149 -6.10 18.33 7.44
C PRO A 149 -5.23 17.27 6.74
N PHE A 150 -4.20 16.77 7.43
CA PHE A 150 -3.31 15.78 6.82
C PHE A 150 -3.97 14.41 6.62
N VAL A 151 -4.88 14.02 7.53
CA VAL A 151 -5.70 12.81 7.42
C VAL A 151 -6.71 12.98 6.29
N ASP A 152 -7.41 14.12 6.29
CA ASP A 152 -8.46 14.41 5.32
C ASP A 152 -7.91 14.51 3.90
N ALA A 153 -6.77 15.19 3.70
CA ALA A 153 -6.06 15.23 2.43
C ALA A 153 -5.72 13.81 1.92
N GLY A 154 -5.24 12.95 2.80
CA GLY A 154 -4.92 11.56 2.44
C GLY A 154 -6.12 10.75 2.01
N MET A 155 -7.25 10.86 2.72
CA MET A 155 -8.46 10.14 2.38
C MET A 155 -9.10 10.66 1.09
N ARG A 156 -9.05 11.98 0.83
CA ARG A 156 -9.51 12.59 -0.42
C ARG A 156 -8.62 12.17 -1.61
N GLU A 157 -7.29 12.13 -1.44
CA GLU A 157 -6.37 11.56 -2.45
C GLU A 157 -6.78 10.13 -2.80
N LEU A 158 -6.94 9.27 -1.80
CA LEU A 158 -7.33 7.88 -1.97
C LEU A 158 -8.65 7.75 -2.75
N ASN A 159 -9.68 8.49 -2.33
CA ASN A 159 -11.00 8.42 -2.94
C ASN A 159 -11.02 8.89 -4.40
N LYS A 160 -10.22 9.91 -4.72
CA LYS A 160 -10.16 10.50 -6.05
C LYS A 160 -9.30 9.70 -7.03
N THR A 161 -8.22 9.08 -6.54
CA THR A 161 -7.17 8.53 -7.41
C THR A 161 -6.93 7.03 -7.26
N GLY A 162 -7.43 6.40 -6.21
CA GLY A 162 -7.07 5.02 -5.85
C GLY A 162 -5.62 4.88 -5.37
N PHE A 163 -4.93 5.99 -5.10
CA PHE A 163 -3.56 6.03 -4.59
C PHE A 163 -3.51 6.84 -3.29
N MET A 164 -2.57 6.51 -2.43
CA MET A 164 -2.20 7.29 -1.27
C MET A 164 -0.72 7.10 -0.99
N HIS A 165 0.02 8.18 -0.80
CA HIS A 165 1.43 8.14 -0.47
C HIS A 165 1.69 7.37 0.83
N ASN A 166 2.73 6.50 0.89
CA ASN A 166 2.96 5.60 2.04
C ASN A 166 3.03 6.34 3.40
N ARG A 167 3.69 7.50 3.46
CA ARG A 167 3.74 8.30 4.69
C ARG A 167 2.35 8.69 5.18
N VAL A 168 1.47 9.00 4.27
CA VAL A 168 0.08 9.39 4.57
C VAL A 168 -0.74 8.17 5.01
N ARG A 169 -0.55 7.00 4.36
CA ARG A 169 -1.20 5.74 4.83
C ARG A 169 -0.89 5.45 6.29
N MET A 170 0.37 5.63 6.72
CA MET A 170 0.75 5.43 8.13
C MET A 170 0.03 6.38 9.07
N ILE A 171 -0.14 7.64 8.67
CA ILE A 171 -0.78 8.67 9.48
C ILE A 171 -2.29 8.42 9.58
N THR A 172 -2.96 8.18 8.45
CA THR A 172 -4.40 7.93 8.38
C THR A 172 -4.80 6.65 9.12
N ALA A 173 -4.01 5.58 8.99
CA ALA A 173 -4.24 4.32 9.70
C ALA A 173 -4.00 4.45 11.21
N SER A 174 -2.92 5.13 11.61
CA SER A 174 -2.68 5.42 13.03
C SER A 174 -3.76 6.29 13.63
N PHE A 175 -4.28 7.27 12.89
CA PHE A 175 -5.37 8.13 13.34
C PHE A 175 -6.64 7.31 13.61
N LEU A 176 -7.04 6.46 12.67
CA LEU A 176 -8.21 5.58 12.84
C LEU A 176 -8.08 4.73 14.11
N CYS A 177 -6.94 4.02 14.25
CA CYS A 177 -6.78 3.05 15.33
C CYS A 177 -6.51 3.69 16.70
N LYS A 178 -5.81 4.84 16.75
CA LYS A 178 -5.28 5.40 18.00
C LYS A 178 -6.02 6.64 18.49
N HIS A 179 -6.61 7.44 17.61
CA HIS A 179 -7.40 8.61 17.99
C HIS A 179 -8.88 8.28 18.02
N LEU A 180 -9.40 7.62 16.98
CA LEU A 180 -10.81 7.26 16.92
C LEU A 180 -11.14 5.95 17.64
N LEU A 181 -10.13 5.14 17.95
CA LEU A 181 -10.27 3.80 18.56
C LEU A 181 -11.24 2.91 17.75
N ILE A 182 -11.07 2.94 16.43
CA ILE A 182 -11.83 2.10 15.50
C ILE A 182 -10.96 0.91 15.09
N ASP A 183 -11.58 -0.26 14.99
CA ASP A 183 -10.93 -1.51 14.65
C ASP A 183 -10.20 -1.38 13.30
N TRP A 184 -8.94 -1.76 13.28
CA TRP A 184 -8.10 -1.71 12.10
C TRP A 184 -8.68 -2.46 10.90
N ARG A 185 -9.51 -3.49 11.13
CA ARG A 185 -10.15 -4.28 10.06
C ARG A 185 -11.10 -3.42 9.22
N TRP A 186 -11.75 -2.42 9.81
CA TRP A 186 -12.61 -1.50 9.07
C TRP A 186 -11.81 -0.66 8.10
N GLY A 187 -10.67 -0.13 8.55
CA GLY A 187 -9.79 0.66 7.70
C GLY A 187 -9.09 -0.19 6.64
N GLU A 188 -8.65 -1.41 6.99
CA GLU A 188 -8.09 -2.38 6.07
C GLU A 188 -9.06 -2.68 4.92
N ALA A 189 -10.30 -3.03 5.25
CA ALA A 189 -11.35 -3.31 4.29
C ALA A 189 -11.69 -2.10 3.39
N TYR A 190 -11.63 -0.89 3.94
CA TYR A 190 -11.83 0.32 3.15
C TYR A 190 -10.68 0.54 2.16
N PHE A 191 -9.44 0.40 2.60
CA PHE A 191 -8.27 0.47 1.73
C PHE A 191 -8.30 -0.61 0.64
N ALA A 192 -8.73 -1.83 0.99
CA ALA A 192 -8.89 -2.91 0.03
C ALA A 192 -9.83 -2.58 -1.13
N LYS A 193 -10.87 -1.80 -0.87
CA LYS A 193 -11.85 -1.36 -1.88
C LYS A 193 -11.36 -0.19 -2.75
N LYS A 194 -10.38 0.57 -2.27
CA LYS A 194 -9.99 1.85 -2.88
C LYS A 194 -8.62 1.82 -3.54
N LEU A 195 -7.65 1.09 -2.99
CA LEU A 195 -6.28 1.12 -3.46
C LEU A 195 -6.09 0.33 -4.76
N LEU A 196 -5.51 0.96 -5.78
CA LEU A 196 -5.10 0.32 -7.03
C LEU A 196 -3.99 -0.73 -6.81
N ASP A 197 -3.15 -0.51 -5.80
CA ASP A 197 -2.03 -1.38 -5.45
C ASP A 197 -2.34 -2.33 -4.30
N TYR A 198 -3.64 -2.52 -3.98
CA TYR A 198 -4.02 -3.42 -2.89
C TYR A 198 -3.42 -4.81 -3.03
N GLU A 199 -2.70 -5.23 -2.00
CA GLU A 199 -2.19 -6.58 -1.83
C GLU A 199 -2.44 -7.00 -0.37
N LEU A 200 -3.14 -8.11 -0.16
CA LEU A 200 -3.66 -8.52 1.14
C LEU A 200 -2.57 -8.60 2.22
N ALA A 201 -1.44 -9.23 1.93
CA ALA A 201 -0.40 -9.45 2.94
C ALA A 201 0.22 -8.12 3.41
N SER A 202 0.55 -7.23 2.46
CA SER A 202 1.12 -5.92 2.76
C SER A 202 0.11 -5.01 3.44
N ASN A 203 -1.14 -4.97 2.97
CA ASN A 203 -2.17 -4.13 3.56
C ASN A 203 -2.48 -4.57 4.99
N ASN A 204 -2.80 -5.85 5.19
CA ASN A 204 -3.07 -6.44 6.51
C ASN A 204 -1.91 -6.23 7.49
N GLY A 205 -0.68 -6.56 7.06
CA GLY A 205 0.50 -6.42 7.93
C GLY A 205 0.76 -4.98 8.37
N ASN A 206 0.61 -4.01 7.47
CA ASN A 206 0.81 -2.59 7.78
C ASN A 206 -0.35 -1.99 8.61
N TRP A 207 -1.59 -2.45 8.41
CA TRP A 207 -2.71 -2.07 9.27
C TRP A 207 -2.51 -2.57 10.69
N GLN A 208 -2.10 -3.83 10.86
CA GLN A 208 -1.78 -4.39 12.18
C GLN A 208 -0.55 -3.71 12.81
N TRP A 209 0.44 -3.30 12.01
CA TRP A 209 1.56 -2.48 12.50
C TRP A 209 1.05 -1.15 13.07
N SER A 210 0.18 -0.45 12.36
CA SER A 210 -0.40 0.83 12.80
C SER A 210 -1.27 0.66 14.06
N ALA A 211 -2.02 -0.43 14.16
CA ALA A 211 -2.81 -0.78 15.33
C ALA A 211 -1.95 -1.20 16.54
N GLY A 212 -0.72 -1.66 16.30
CA GLY A 212 0.17 -2.17 17.34
C GLY A 212 -0.06 -3.66 17.67
N THR A 213 -0.75 -4.39 16.80
CA THR A 213 -1.16 -5.79 17.01
C THR A 213 -0.40 -6.79 16.14
N GLY A 214 0.43 -6.32 15.21
CA GLY A 214 1.15 -7.11 14.21
C GLY A 214 2.43 -7.77 14.73
N CYS A 215 3.10 -8.50 13.83
CA CYS A 215 4.37 -9.20 14.09
C CYS A 215 5.51 -8.21 14.36
N ASP A 216 5.60 -7.13 13.60
CA ASP A 216 6.58 -6.05 13.72
C ASP A 216 5.87 -4.74 14.07
N ALA A 217 5.02 -4.79 15.08
CA ALA A 217 4.23 -3.66 15.49
C ALA A 217 5.07 -2.64 16.26
N ALA A 218 4.84 -1.37 15.97
CA ALA A 218 5.30 -0.29 16.84
C ALA A 218 4.76 -0.51 18.27
N PRO A 219 5.44 -0.01 19.30
CA PRO A 219 4.88 -0.05 20.64
C PRO A 219 3.45 0.46 20.66
N TYR A 220 2.57 -0.22 21.39
CA TYR A 220 1.14 0.10 21.45
C TYR A 220 0.86 1.59 21.74
N PHE A 221 1.67 2.20 22.58
CA PHE A 221 1.56 3.61 22.96
C PHE A 221 2.12 4.60 21.92
N ARG A 222 2.71 4.14 20.79
CA ARG A 222 3.15 5.04 19.73
C ARG A 222 1.93 5.61 19.00
N VAL A 223 1.65 6.87 19.26
CA VAL A 223 0.61 7.65 18.60
C VAL A 223 1.29 8.70 17.74
N PHE A 224 0.92 8.78 16.46
CA PHE A 224 1.37 9.89 15.62
C PHE A 224 0.50 11.12 15.90
N ASN A 225 1.11 12.17 16.40
CA ASN A 225 0.43 13.47 16.51
C ASN A 225 0.29 14.06 15.09
N PRO A 226 -0.94 14.26 14.55
CA PRO A 226 -1.12 14.73 13.17
C PRO A 226 -0.45 16.08 12.91
N SER A 227 -0.49 17.04 13.86
CA SER A 227 0.14 18.36 13.72
C SER A 227 1.67 18.27 13.64
N GLU A 228 2.29 17.40 14.43
CA GLU A 228 3.73 17.17 14.34
C GLU A 228 4.13 16.47 13.05
N GLN A 229 3.25 15.63 12.51
CA GLN A 229 3.47 14.99 11.20
C GLN A 229 3.43 16.03 10.07
N ILE A 230 2.52 17.00 10.11
CA ILE A 230 2.48 18.12 9.16
C ILE A 230 3.79 18.90 9.21
N LYS A 231 4.23 19.36 10.39
CA LYS A 231 5.48 20.10 10.57
C LYS A 231 6.68 19.37 9.99
N LYS A 232 6.68 18.03 10.06
CA LYS A 232 7.80 17.19 9.64
C LYS A 232 7.77 16.85 8.15
N PHE A 233 6.61 16.61 7.56
CA PHE A 233 6.49 16.01 6.23
C PHE A 233 5.76 16.88 5.20
N ASP A 234 5.05 17.92 5.64
CA ASP A 234 4.34 18.88 4.78
C ASP A 234 4.32 20.29 5.38
N LYS A 235 5.49 20.79 5.81
CA LYS A 235 5.64 22.07 6.53
C LYS A 235 5.02 23.26 5.77
N ALA A 236 5.07 23.25 4.45
CA ALA A 236 4.50 24.30 3.60
C ALA A 236 3.02 24.03 3.24
N HIS A 237 2.40 22.98 3.79
CA HIS A 237 1.04 22.57 3.50
C HIS A 237 0.77 22.28 2.01
N THR A 238 1.81 22.00 1.22
CA THR A 238 1.70 21.79 -0.23
C THR A 238 0.85 20.57 -0.56
N TYR A 239 1.02 19.47 0.17
CA TYR A 239 0.21 18.28 0.00
C TYR A 239 -1.22 18.51 0.47
N ILE A 240 -1.39 19.12 1.63
CA ILE A 240 -2.70 19.42 2.21
C ILE A 240 -3.50 20.31 1.26
N ASN A 241 -2.94 21.44 0.82
CA ASN A 241 -3.63 22.38 -0.07
C ASN A 241 -3.98 21.79 -1.44
N LYS A 242 -3.25 20.79 -1.90
CA LYS A 242 -3.55 20.08 -3.14
C LYS A 242 -4.86 19.26 -3.05
N TRP A 243 -5.19 18.75 -1.87
CA TRP A 243 -6.31 17.82 -1.69
C TRP A 243 -7.47 18.37 -0.88
N ILE A 244 -7.29 19.53 -0.24
CA ILE A 244 -8.32 20.23 0.52
C ILE A 244 -8.48 21.63 -0.08
N GLU A 245 -9.45 21.75 -0.99
CA GLU A 245 -9.72 23.00 -1.71
C GLU A 245 -10.37 24.08 -0.81
N ASP A 246 -10.95 23.68 0.32
CA ASP A 246 -11.75 24.56 1.21
C ASP A 246 -10.93 25.20 2.36
N LEU A 247 -9.62 25.10 2.34
CA LEU A 247 -8.73 25.71 3.36
C LEU A 247 -8.24 27.12 3.01
N ASN A 248 -8.76 27.73 1.94
CA ASN A 248 -8.46 29.10 1.53
C ASN A 248 -9.50 30.10 2.04
#